data_497f0fea29ec39eb4cfcd4c6f370a709
#
_entry.id   497f0fea29ec39eb4cfcd4c6f370a709
#
_cell.length_a   1.000
_cell.length_b   1.000
_cell.length_c   1.000
_cell.angle_alpha   90.00
_cell.angle_beta   90.00
_cell.angle_gamma   90.00
#
_symmetry.space_group_name_H-M   'P 1'
#
loop_
_entity.id
_entity.type
_entity.pdbx_description
1 polymer ?
#
loop_
_entity_poly.entity_id
_entity_poly.type
_entity_poly.pdbx_seq_one_letter_code
_entity_poly.pdbx_strand_id
1 'polypeptide(L)'
;MRLPLKAVLLVIVACVFAGRSAKAQSFGVDLRNTLMPASGGMAGTSIAAPQDLISGINANAATLTQYQGTQFTVGGTFAGSTFNLDQTGAAPLIGVTPFSAKSGTPGAAVPNIGVSQDLSAYGLPATLGLGLIGAAGAGTSFIKQPQSNGTSTYLSLLEFAPSVGVKLTDRLSVGSTLFIGDGYLDGPFVGVGAMSNAYALRASVGASYQLTENTSLGFYYQTRQRFRFKDEVILFNQSVSHDVHLALPDQIGLGIANSSLMDGKLLLAADLLYLQWRSADLFQDIYRNQWVLQLGTQYRLNSRVRLRLGYAYAENPIDPNTGSSVDGIPVPGGIPAVKYLQAQFAVINQNRLTAGVGISDVLPGLDFDALAGGMLEASQQLGNFTNVSVEGYWIGVGFTWRFDRGRCGVN
;
A
#
# COMPACT_ATOMS: atom_id res chain seq x y z
N MET A 1 -33.94 -0.41 14.00
CA MET A 1 -33.20 -0.88 15.19
C MET A 1 -31.99 0.04 15.35
N ARG A 2 -32.03 0.94 16.35
CA ARG A 2 -30.93 1.89 16.60
C ARG A 2 -29.89 1.13 17.43
N LEU A 3 -28.75 0.77 16.83
CA LEU A 3 -27.60 0.33 17.63
C LEU A 3 -27.24 1.48 18.58
N PRO A 4 -27.13 1.24 19.89
CA PRO A 4 -26.78 2.29 20.81
C PRO A 4 -25.35 2.74 20.54
N LEU A 5 -25.13 4.04 20.39
CA LEU A 5 -23.83 4.69 20.18
C LEU A 5 -22.73 4.15 21.12
N LYS A 6 -23.14 3.74 22.35
CA LYS A 6 -22.28 3.08 23.35
C LYS A 6 -21.71 1.73 22.87
N ALA A 7 -22.46 0.95 22.06
CA ALA A 7 -21.96 -0.33 21.55
C ALA A 7 -20.92 -0.15 20.44
N VAL A 8 -21.10 0.87 19.59
CA VAL A 8 -20.10 1.23 18.54
C VAL A 8 -18.81 1.76 19.19
N LEU A 9 -18.94 2.62 20.21
CA LEU A 9 -17.79 3.11 20.97
C LEU A 9 -17.05 1.97 21.71
N LEU A 10 -17.79 0.99 22.25
CA LEU A 10 -17.21 -0.16 22.96
C LEU A 10 -16.41 -1.07 22.01
N VAL A 11 -16.87 -1.26 20.77
CA VAL A 11 -16.18 -2.05 19.74
C VAL A 11 -14.89 -1.31 19.30
N ILE A 12 -14.95 0.01 19.12
CA ILE A 12 -13.77 0.84 18.78
C ILE A 12 -12.75 0.79 19.92
N VAL A 13 -13.18 0.94 21.16
CA VAL A 13 -12.30 0.86 22.36
C VAL A 13 -11.75 -0.56 22.53
N ALA A 14 -12.53 -1.61 22.30
CA ALA A 14 -12.05 -2.99 22.38
C ALA A 14 -11.00 -3.31 21.29
N CYS A 15 -11.14 -2.76 20.08
CA CYS A 15 -10.14 -2.90 19.01
C CYS A 15 -8.83 -2.16 19.34
N VAL A 16 -8.90 -1.04 20.05
CA VAL A 16 -7.72 -0.25 20.46
C VAL A 16 -6.95 -0.92 21.63
N PHE A 17 -7.63 -1.66 22.50
CA PHE A 17 -7.01 -2.30 23.68
C PHE A 17 -6.70 -3.80 23.51
N ALA A 18 -7.07 -4.43 22.42
CA ALA A 18 -6.69 -5.82 22.11
C ALA A 18 -5.23 -5.95 21.61
N GLY A 19 -4.35 -5.04 22.01
CA GLY A 19 -2.93 -5.02 21.66
C GLY A 19 -2.14 -6.17 22.26
N ARG A 20 -2.37 -7.40 21.80
CA ARG A 20 -1.36 -8.45 21.86
C ARG A 20 -0.35 -8.17 20.76
N SER A 21 0.92 -8.09 21.13
CA SER A 21 2.07 -7.87 20.27
C SER A 21 1.95 -8.68 18.96
N ALA A 22 1.40 -8.07 17.94
CA ALA A 22 1.47 -8.60 16.59
C ALA A 22 2.92 -8.45 16.11
N LYS A 23 3.50 -9.51 15.58
CA LYS A 23 4.92 -9.57 15.20
C LYS A 23 5.01 -9.79 13.71
N ALA A 24 5.93 -9.08 13.09
CA ALA A 24 6.45 -9.23 11.73
C ALA A 24 5.73 -8.51 10.59
N GLN A 25 6.49 -8.07 9.60
CA GLN A 25 5.96 -7.29 8.51
C GLN A 25 6.76 -7.38 7.21
N SER A 26 6.05 -7.58 6.11
CA SER A 26 6.51 -7.18 4.79
C SER A 26 5.27 -6.74 4.00
N PHE A 27 5.14 -5.44 3.73
CA PHE A 27 4.07 -4.89 2.90
C PHE A 27 4.66 -4.26 1.66
N GLY A 28 4.43 -4.90 0.51
CA GLY A 28 4.90 -4.40 -0.76
C GLY A 28 4.05 -3.24 -1.31
N VAL A 29 4.65 -2.53 -2.23
CA VAL A 29 4.02 -1.46 -3.02
C VAL A 29 2.79 -1.95 -3.79
N ASP A 30 2.72 -3.22 -4.07
CA ASP A 30 1.63 -3.91 -4.77
C ASP A 30 0.33 -4.01 -3.95
N LEU A 31 0.37 -3.79 -2.63
CA LEU A 31 -0.83 -3.64 -1.80
C LEU A 31 -1.60 -2.36 -2.09
N ARG A 32 -0.88 -1.29 -2.40
CA ARG A 32 -1.43 0.01 -2.79
C ARG A 32 -2.70 0.40 -1.98
N ASN A 33 -3.85 0.52 -2.65
CA ASN A 33 -5.11 0.93 -2.02
C ASN A 33 -5.82 -0.19 -1.23
N THR A 34 -5.23 -1.37 -1.12
CA THR A 34 -5.76 -2.46 -0.28
C THR A 34 -5.78 -2.09 1.22
N LEU A 35 -4.97 -1.12 1.63
CA LEU A 35 -4.94 -0.62 3.01
C LEU A 35 -5.80 0.64 3.22
N MET A 36 -6.56 1.09 2.21
CA MET A 36 -7.43 2.25 2.34
C MET A 36 -8.80 1.85 2.92
N PRO A 37 -9.46 2.71 3.71
CA PRO A 37 -10.63 2.34 4.52
C PRO A 37 -11.80 1.75 3.76
N ALA A 38 -12.10 2.25 2.57
CA ALA A 38 -13.23 1.78 1.79
C ALA A 38 -12.81 0.92 0.59
N SER A 39 -11.92 1.42 -0.26
CA SER A 39 -11.44 0.66 -1.44
C SER A 39 -10.68 -0.59 -1.03
N GLY A 40 -10.04 -0.61 0.14
CA GLY A 40 -9.37 -1.78 0.68
C GLY A 40 -10.31 -2.96 0.92
N GLY A 41 -11.57 -2.74 1.28
CA GLY A 41 -12.58 -3.80 1.34
C GLY A 41 -12.92 -4.44 -0.01
N MET A 42 -12.49 -3.82 -1.12
CA MET A 42 -12.61 -4.29 -2.50
C MET A 42 -11.22 -4.67 -3.09
N ALA A 43 -10.30 -5.15 -2.25
CA ALA A 43 -8.92 -5.47 -2.61
C ALA A 43 -8.12 -4.31 -3.24
N GLY A 44 -8.52 -3.06 -2.97
CA GLY A 44 -7.86 -1.86 -3.46
C GLY A 44 -8.31 -1.36 -4.83
N THR A 45 -9.33 -2.01 -5.45
CA THR A 45 -9.88 -1.53 -6.74
C THR A 45 -10.34 -0.08 -6.63
N SER A 46 -9.80 0.80 -7.49
CA SER A 46 -9.97 2.24 -7.33
C SER A 46 -9.63 3.07 -8.57
N ILE A 47 -9.12 2.45 -9.64
CA ILE A 47 -8.61 3.20 -10.80
C ILE A 47 -9.76 3.84 -11.58
N ALA A 48 -10.89 3.15 -11.71
CA ALA A 48 -12.08 3.66 -12.39
C ALA A 48 -13.13 4.25 -11.42
N ALA A 49 -13.30 3.64 -10.23
CA ALA A 49 -14.34 4.00 -9.26
C ALA A 49 -13.83 3.83 -7.82
N PRO A 50 -12.97 4.74 -7.32
CA PRO A 50 -12.52 4.70 -5.93
C PRO A 50 -13.68 4.86 -4.97
N GLN A 51 -13.65 4.11 -3.85
CA GLN A 51 -14.70 4.15 -2.84
C GLN A 51 -14.40 5.13 -1.70
N ASP A 52 -13.20 5.67 -1.65
CA ASP A 52 -12.78 6.74 -0.76
C ASP A 52 -11.86 7.73 -1.47
N LEU A 53 -11.81 8.94 -0.94
CA LEU A 53 -11.04 10.05 -1.48
C LEU A 53 -9.55 9.74 -1.62
N ILE A 54 -8.98 9.09 -0.60
CA ILE A 54 -7.54 8.84 -0.54
C ILE A 54 -7.12 7.87 -1.64
N SER A 55 -7.97 6.86 -1.93
CA SER A 55 -7.74 5.94 -3.04
C SER A 55 -7.75 6.63 -4.40
N GLY A 56 -8.61 7.65 -4.58
CA GLY A 56 -8.61 8.49 -5.78
C GLY A 56 -7.31 9.28 -5.92
N ILE A 57 -6.85 9.92 -4.85
CA ILE A 57 -5.57 10.66 -4.82
C ILE A 57 -4.39 9.73 -5.15
N ASN A 58 -4.36 8.57 -4.53
CA ASN A 58 -3.24 7.63 -4.66
C ASN A 58 -3.22 6.87 -5.99
N ALA A 59 -4.38 6.51 -6.56
CA ALA A 59 -4.45 5.75 -7.81
C ALA A 59 -4.59 6.67 -9.03
N ASN A 60 -5.72 7.37 -9.14
CA ASN A 60 -6.10 8.10 -10.35
C ASN A 60 -6.79 9.41 -9.96
N ALA A 61 -6.03 10.50 -9.92
CA ALA A 61 -6.54 11.81 -9.53
C ALA A 61 -7.64 12.36 -10.47
N ALA A 62 -7.79 11.83 -11.69
CA ALA A 62 -8.93 12.17 -12.55
C ALA A 62 -10.27 11.85 -11.89
N THR A 63 -10.32 10.85 -11.02
CA THR A 63 -11.53 10.45 -10.28
C THR A 63 -11.90 11.41 -9.17
N LEU A 64 -11.05 12.38 -8.81
CA LEU A 64 -11.36 13.42 -7.83
C LEU A 64 -12.59 14.24 -8.25
N THR A 65 -12.86 14.37 -9.53
CA THR A 65 -14.06 15.02 -10.07
C THR A 65 -15.38 14.33 -9.68
N GLN A 66 -15.33 13.12 -9.10
CA GLN A 66 -16.50 12.41 -8.56
C GLN A 66 -16.86 12.87 -7.14
N TYR A 67 -15.95 13.55 -6.43
CA TYR A 67 -16.14 14.02 -5.06
C TYR A 67 -16.60 15.47 -5.07
N GLN A 68 -17.87 15.68 -4.69
CA GLN A 68 -18.51 17.02 -4.68
C GLN A 68 -18.32 17.68 -3.31
N GLY A 69 -18.29 19.02 -3.34
CA GLY A 69 -18.17 19.86 -2.14
C GLY A 69 -16.81 19.70 -1.46
N THR A 70 -16.80 19.94 -0.14
CA THR A 70 -15.62 19.72 0.70
C THR A 70 -15.73 18.38 1.41
N GLN A 71 -14.71 17.54 1.29
CA GLN A 71 -14.64 16.26 2.02
C GLN A 71 -13.33 16.17 2.79
N PHE A 72 -13.42 15.63 4.00
CA PHE A 72 -12.27 15.32 4.84
C PHE A 72 -12.36 13.86 5.28
N THR A 73 -11.32 13.10 5.00
CA THR A 73 -11.22 11.69 5.40
C THR A 73 -10.04 11.50 6.34
N VAL A 74 -10.28 10.80 7.44
CA VAL A 74 -9.23 10.31 8.34
C VAL A 74 -9.45 8.84 8.62
N GLY A 75 -8.39 8.06 8.54
CA GLY A 75 -8.42 6.64 8.82
C GLY A 75 -7.04 6.08 9.07
N GLY A 76 -7.01 4.80 9.28
CA GLY A 76 -5.78 4.05 9.43
C GLY A 76 -6.02 2.56 9.37
N THR A 77 -5.01 1.85 8.96
CA THR A 77 -5.02 0.40 8.87
C THR A 77 -3.85 -0.16 9.65
N PHE A 78 -4.14 -1.03 10.59
CA PHE A 78 -3.13 -1.86 11.21
C PHE A 78 -2.89 -3.08 10.36
N ALA A 79 -1.63 -3.33 10.03
CA ALA A 79 -1.21 -4.46 9.24
C ALA A 79 -0.13 -5.27 10.00
N GLY A 80 -0.26 -6.59 9.99
CA GLY A 80 0.67 -7.51 10.62
C GLY A 80 0.92 -8.72 9.75
N SER A 81 2.10 -9.33 9.87
CA SER A 81 2.42 -10.59 9.20
C SER A 81 3.20 -11.54 10.09
N THR A 82 3.14 -12.81 9.76
CA THR A 82 4.06 -13.83 10.25
C THR A 82 5.10 -14.03 9.16
N PHE A 83 6.36 -13.82 9.51
CA PHE A 83 7.50 -14.03 8.63
C PHE A 83 8.46 -15.02 9.28
N ASN A 84 8.63 -16.18 8.67
CA ASN A 84 9.57 -17.20 9.11
C ASN A 84 10.73 -17.29 8.12
N LEU A 85 11.93 -17.40 8.64
CA LEU A 85 13.14 -17.60 7.86
C LEU A 85 13.86 -18.84 8.39
N ASP A 86 14.21 -19.72 7.45
CA ASP A 86 15.01 -20.91 7.70
C ASP A 86 16.27 -20.84 6.84
N GLN A 87 17.38 -20.57 7.48
CA GLN A 87 18.72 -20.50 6.87
C GLN A 87 19.46 -21.79 7.18
N THR A 88 19.54 -22.70 6.21
CA THR A 88 20.13 -24.04 6.40
C THR A 88 21.63 -24.06 6.18
N GLY A 89 22.19 -23.09 5.47
CA GLY A 89 23.62 -22.97 5.18
C GLY A 89 24.24 -21.70 5.77
N ALA A 90 25.53 -21.74 6.02
CA ALA A 90 26.27 -20.58 6.49
C ALA A 90 26.55 -19.58 5.36
N ALA A 91 26.52 -18.29 5.69
CA ALA A 91 27.06 -17.20 4.89
C ALA A 91 28.12 -16.44 5.73
N PRO A 92 29.30 -17.03 5.91
CA PRO A 92 30.28 -16.58 6.92
C PRO A 92 30.83 -15.18 6.65
N LEU A 93 30.89 -14.75 5.38
CA LEU A 93 31.35 -13.40 5.04
C LEU A 93 30.37 -12.29 5.42
N ILE A 94 29.12 -12.63 5.72
CA ILE A 94 28.15 -11.74 6.34
C ILE A 94 27.82 -12.13 7.79
N GLY A 95 28.62 -13.01 8.40
CA GLY A 95 28.52 -13.44 9.78
C GLY A 95 27.27 -14.27 10.09
N VAL A 96 26.58 -14.80 9.08
CA VAL A 96 25.35 -15.60 9.25
C VAL A 96 25.69 -17.07 9.30
N THR A 97 25.18 -17.76 10.33
CA THR A 97 25.24 -19.21 10.50
C THR A 97 23.83 -19.81 10.44
N PRO A 98 23.68 -21.13 10.27
CA PRO A 98 22.36 -21.76 10.17
C PRO A 98 21.45 -21.44 11.37
N PHE A 99 20.20 -21.07 11.08
CA PHE A 99 19.15 -20.85 12.08
C PHE A 99 17.76 -20.94 11.44
N SER A 100 16.74 -21.20 12.27
CA SER A 100 15.34 -21.12 11.89
C SER A 100 14.61 -20.27 12.92
N ALA A 101 13.97 -19.20 12.47
CA ALA A 101 13.32 -18.27 13.38
C ALA A 101 12.15 -17.51 12.72
N LYS A 102 11.20 -17.12 13.57
CA LYS A 102 10.18 -16.12 13.27
C LYS A 102 10.75 -14.72 13.46
N SER A 103 10.49 -13.83 12.52
CA SER A 103 10.84 -12.41 12.66
C SER A 103 10.20 -11.77 13.89
N GLY A 104 10.94 -10.92 14.55
CA GLY A 104 10.51 -10.16 15.73
C GLY A 104 9.88 -8.79 15.43
N THR A 105 9.73 -8.42 14.14
CA THR A 105 9.20 -7.11 13.76
C THR A 105 7.73 -6.97 14.17
N PRO A 106 7.33 -5.86 14.83
CA PRO A 106 5.93 -5.58 15.16
C PRO A 106 5.14 -5.23 13.90
N GLY A 107 3.80 -5.36 13.96
CA GLY A 107 2.91 -4.81 12.95
C GLY A 107 3.03 -3.29 12.83
N ALA A 108 2.56 -2.73 11.70
CA ALA A 108 2.57 -1.29 11.47
C ALA A 108 1.15 -0.71 11.39
N ALA A 109 1.01 0.50 11.89
CA ALA A 109 -0.14 1.36 11.65
C ALA A 109 0.15 2.25 10.44
N VAL A 110 -0.69 2.17 9.44
CA VAL A 110 -0.61 2.95 8.20
C VAL A 110 -1.68 4.05 8.25
N PRO A 111 -1.30 5.32 8.47
CA PRO A 111 -2.26 6.42 8.51
C PRO A 111 -2.74 6.76 7.10
N ASN A 112 -3.99 7.20 7.00
CA ASN A 112 -4.62 7.63 5.76
C ASN A 112 -5.45 8.87 6.05
N ILE A 113 -4.99 10.05 5.58
CA ILE A 113 -5.67 11.33 5.76
C ILE A 113 -5.82 11.99 4.40
N GLY A 114 -6.98 12.56 4.14
CA GLY A 114 -7.24 13.25 2.88
C GLY A 114 -8.25 14.37 3.02
N VAL A 115 -8.09 15.39 2.19
CA VAL A 115 -9.07 16.45 2.02
C VAL A 115 -9.27 16.72 0.54
N SER A 116 -10.50 17.00 0.14
CA SER A 116 -10.81 17.51 -1.21
C SER A 116 -11.69 18.73 -1.16
N GLN A 117 -11.53 19.57 -2.19
CA GLN A 117 -12.36 20.73 -2.43
C GLN A 117 -12.78 20.78 -3.90
N ASP A 118 -14.07 20.59 -4.14
CA ASP A 118 -14.69 20.85 -5.44
C ASP A 118 -14.77 22.36 -5.69
N LEU A 119 -14.29 22.80 -6.85
CA LEU A 119 -14.24 24.19 -7.26
C LEU A 119 -15.40 24.60 -8.21
N SER A 120 -16.37 23.72 -8.42
CA SER A 120 -17.52 23.98 -9.31
C SER A 120 -18.34 25.19 -8.89
N ALA A 121 -18.45 25.46 -7.58
CA ALA A 121 -19.08 26.65 -7.03
C ALA A 121 -18.38 27.97 -7.45
N TYR A 122 -17.12 27.91 -7.86
CA TYR A 122 -16.35 29.05 -8.39
C TYR A 122 -16.31 29.06 -9.93
N GLY A 123 -17.10 28.21 -10.60
CA GLY A 123 -17.14 28.08 -12.04
C GLY A 123 -15.97 27.32 -12.66
N LEU A 124 -15.16 26.61 -11.85
CA LEU A 124 -14.03 25.81 -12.31
C LEU A 124 -14.40 24.32 -12.29
N PRO A 125 -14.32 23.58 -13.42
CA PRO A 125 -14.65 22.16 -13.47
C PRO A 125 -13.50 21.30 -12.90
N ALA A 126 -13.06 21.62 -11.69
CA ALA A 126 -11.88 21.02 -11.06
C ALA A 126 -12.13 20.71 -9.58
N THR A 127 -11.46 19.67 -9.09
CA THR A 127 -11.42 19.28 -7.68
C THR A 127 -9.96 19.21 -7.24
N LEU A 128 -9.61 19.92 -6.19
CA LEU A 128 -8.32 19.82 -5.52
C LEU A 128 -8.36 18.68 -4.49
N GLY A 129 -7.25 18.00 -4.32
CA GLY A 129 -7.07 16.97 -3.33
C GLY A 129 -5.73 17.14 -2.61
N LEU A 130 -5.69 16.70 -1.35
CA LEU A 130 -4.47 16.61 -0.58
C LEU A 130 -4.53 15.34 0.27
N GLY A 131 -3.50 14.50 0.17
CA GLY A 131 -3.39 13.26 0.93
C GLY A 131 -2.13 13.18 1.75
N LEU A 132 -2.21 12.49 2.90
CA LEU A 132 -1.08 11.93 3.64
C LEU A 132 -1.27 10.42 3.64
N ILE A 133 -0.34 9.70 3.00
CA ILE A 133 -0.53 8.32 2.58
C ILE A 133 0.70 7.50 2.96
N GLY A 134 0.48 6.36 3.61
CA GLY A 134 1.53 5.34 3.72
C GLY A 134 1.73 4.65 2.37
N ALA A 135 2.89 4.88 1.74
CA ALA A 135 3.16 4.43 0.37
C ALA A 135 3.73 3.02 0.31
N ALA A 136 4.61 2.69 1.25
CA ALA A 136 5.23 1.37 1.36
C ALA A 136 5.77 1.16 2.78
N GLY A 137 5.94 -0.11 3.13
CA GLY A 137 6.59 -0.50 4.36
C GLY A 137 7.11 -1.93 4.25
N ALA A 138 8.27 -2.18 4.80
CA ALA A 138 8.84 -3.51 4.93
C ALA A 138 9.63 -3.61 6.24
N GLY A 139 9.65 -4.79 6.83
CA GLY A 139 10.44 -4.99 8.02
C GLY A 139 10.57 -6.44 8.41
N THR A 140 11.78 -6.86 8.71
CA THR A 140 12.11 -8.12 9.37
C THR A 140 13.10 -7.84 10.49
N SER A 141 13.08 -8.63 11.55
CA SER A 141 14.04 -8.49 12.62
C SER A 141 14.40 -9.85 13.19
N PHE A 142 15.66 -10.18 13.10
CA PHE A 142 16.27 -11.36 13.70
C PHE A 142 17.35 -10.99 14.73
N ILE A 143 17.30 -9.75 15.27
CA ILE A 143 18.29 -9.23 16.25
C ILE A 143 18.45 -10.17 17.45
N LYS A 144 17.38 -10.85 17.86
CA LYS A 144 17.41 -11.81 18.98
C LYS A 144 17.96 -13.19 18.62
N GLN A 145 18.39 -13.39 17.38
CA GLN A 145 18.99 -14.62 16.88
C GLN A 145 20.49 -14.38 16.64
N PRO A 146 21.36 -14.80 17.53
CA PRO A 146 22.81 -14.56 17.39
C PRO A 146 23.37 -15.05 16.04
N GLN A 147 22.80 -16.14 15.51
CA GLN A 147 23.18 -16.74 14.23
C GLN A 147 22.89 -15.87 13.02
N SER A 148 21.95 -14.93 13.13
CA SER A 148 21.62 -13.97 12.07
C SER A 148 22.61 -12.81 11.99
N ASN A 149 23.55 -12.71 12.92
CA ASN A 149 24.44 -11.58 13.10
C ASN A 149 23.68 -10.24 13.24
N GLY A 150 22.55 -10.27 13.95
CA GLY A 150 21.74 -9.07 14.22
C GLY A 150 20.96 -8.55 13.00
N THR A 151 20.75 -9.35 11.96
CA THR A 151 20.03 -8.94 10.75
C THR A 151 18.68 -8.33 11.07
N SER A 152 18.44 -7.13 10.59
CA SER A 152 17.21 -6.38 10.69
C SER A 152 16.99 -5.56 9.43
N THR A 153 15.75 -5.36 9.04
CA THR A 153 15.36 -4.46 7.95
C THR A 153 14.14 -3.67 8.38
N TYR A 154 14.17 -2.39 8.14
CA TYR A 154 13.02 -1.53 8.30
C TYR A 154 12.95 -0.52 7.15
N LEU A 155 11.83 -0.47 6.46
CA LEU A 155 11.51 0.53 5.45
C LEU A 155 10.15 1.12 5.77
N SER A 156 10.04 2.44 5.79
CA SER A 156 8.76 3.15 5.91
C SER A 156 8.76 4.35 4.99
N LEU A 157 7.77 4.42 4.12
CA LEU A 157 7.62 5.53 3.17
C LEU A 157 6.25 6.19 3.39
N LEU A 158 6.29 7.46 3.73
CA LEU A 158 5.12 8.31 3.88
C LEU A 158 5.10 9.36 2.78
N GLU A 159 3.94 9.63 2.20
CA GLU A 159 3.79 10.58 1.10
C GLU A 159 2.78 11.67 1.41
N PHE A 160 3.18 12.91 1.18
CA PHE A 160 2.30 14.06 1.07
C PHE A 160 1.94 14.25 -0.41
N ALA A 161 0.64 14.27 -0.73
CA ALA A 161 0.13 14.09 -2.07
C ALA A 161 -0.86 15.17 -2.53
N PRO A 162 -0.40 16.40 -2.86
CA PRO A 162 -1.24 17.40 -3.52
C PRO A 162 -1.67 16.91 -4.90
N SER A 163 -2.96 17.08 -5.21
CA SER A 163 -3.61 16.49 -6.38
C SER A 163 -4.61 17.45 -6.99
N VAL A 164 -4.87 17.27 -8.29
CA VAL A 164 -5.94 17.96 -9.00
C VAL A 164 -6.61 17.02 -9.99
N GLY A 165 -7.93 17.03 -10.01
CA GLY A 165 -8.76 16.42 -11.06
C GLY A 165 -9.52 17.49 -11.82
N VAL A 166 -9.59 17.41 -13.14
CA VAL A 166 -10.27 18.37 -14.02
C VAL A 166 -11.23 17.64 -14.94
N LYS A 167 -12.47 18.07 -14.98
CA LYS A 167 -13.49 17.57 -15.90
C LYS A 167 -13.36 18.30 -17.25
N LEU A 168 -12.86 17.60 -18.27
CA LEU A 168 -12.67 18.16 -19.62
C LEU A 168 -13.95 18.17 -20.44
N THR A 169 -14.76 17.10 -20.29
CA THR A 169 -16.08 16.96 -20.88
C THR A 169 -17.00 16.26 -19.89
N ASP A 170 -18.28 16.09 -20.21
CA ASP A 170 -19.21 15.36 -19.34
C ASP A 170 -18.81 13.90 -19.10
N ARG A 171 -17.95 13.34 -19.96
CA ARG A 171 -17.52 11.94 -19.89
C ARG A 171 -16.03 11.75 -19.60
N LEU A 172 -15.20 12.77 -19.80
CA LEU A 172 -13.75 12.67 -19.66
C LEU A 172 -13.24 13.59 -18.59
N SER A 173 -12.54 13.05 -17.62
CA SER A 173 -11.75 13.76 -16.64
C SER A 173 -10.28 13.36 -16.73
N VAL A 174 -9.39 14.29 -16.43
CA VAL A 174 -7.95 14.06 -16.29
C VAL A 174 -7.49 14.52 -14.90
N GLY A 175 -6.37 14.04 -14.43
CA GLY A 175 -5.85 14.47 -13.15
C GLY A 175 -4.38 14.17 -12.96
N SER A 176 -3.80 14.81 -11.97
CA SER A 176 -2.39 14.62 -11.59
C SER A 176 -2.23 14.69 -10.09
N THR A 177 -1.28 13.92 -9.58
CA THR A 177 -0.81 13.97 -8.18
C THR A 177 0.70 14.13 -8.18
N LEU A 178 1.20 15.06 -7.36
CA LEU A 178 2.61 15.14 -7.00
C LEU A 178 2.78 14.45 -5.63
N PHE A 179 3.66 13.46 -5.54
CA PHE A 179 3.97 12.80 -4.28
C PHE A 179 5.32 13.28 -3.77
N ILE A 180 5.32 13.82 -2.56
CA ILE A 180 6.52 14.23 -1.82
C ILE A 180 6.73 13.15 -0.76
N GLY A 181 7.68 12.25 -1.00
CA GLY A 181 7.95 11.10 -0.15
C GLY A 181 8.99 11.40 0.90
N ASP A 182 8.72 10.98 2.14
CA ASP A 182 9.64 10.91 3.26
C ASP A 182 9.89 9.44 3.57
N GLY A 183 11.12 8.99 3.38
CA GLY A 183 11.55 7.61 3.52
C GLY A 183 12.50 7.42 4.67
N TYR A 184 12.27 6.35 5.45
CA TYR A 184 13.16 5.87 6.52
C TYR A 184 13.61 4.47 6.18
N LEU A 185 14.92 4.24 6.21
CA LEU A 185 15.55 2.95 5.96
C LEU A 185 16.49 2.60 7.11
N ASP A 186 16.37 1.37 7.60
CA ASP A 186 17.39 0.65 8.36
C ASP A 186 17.63 -0.65 7.58
N GLY A 187 18.78 -0.77 6.96
CA GLY A 187 19.03 -1.78 5.95
C GLY A 187 19.23 -3.19 6.51
N PRO A 188 19.08 -4.23 5.68
CA PRO A 188 19.36 -5.61 6.06
C PRO A 188 20.88 -5.89 6.13
N PHE A 189 21.68 -4.86 6.05
CA PHE A 189 23.13 -4.95 5.94
C PHE A 189 23.74 -4.97 7.32
N VAL A 190 24.54 -5.97 7.57
CA VAL A 190 25.17 -6.20 8.85
C VAL A 190 26.24 -5.13 9.10
N GLY A 191 26.23 -4.57 10.32
CA GLY A 191 27.21 -3.56 10.74
C GLY A 191 26.72 -2.10 10.64
N VAL A 192 25.46 -1.89 10.23
CA VAL A 192 24.84 -0.56 10.22
C VAL A 192 24.21 -0.27 11.58
N GLY A 193 24.35 0.93 12.07
CA GLY A 193 23.92 1.30 13.40
C GLY A 193 22.87 2.41 13.48
N ALA A 194 22.42 2.99 12.37
CA ALA A 194 21.52 4.13 12.41
C ALA A 194 20.52 4.11 11.24
N MET A 195 19.26 4.35 11.58
CA MET A 195 18.20 4.62 10.61
C MET A 195 18.51 5.90 9.85
N SER A 196 18.55 5.85 8.54
CA SER A 196 18.70 7.02 7.69
C SER A 196 17.37 7.45 7.08
N ASN A 197 17.32 8.70 6.65
CA ASN A 197 16.13 9.28 6.07
C ASN A 197 16.45 9.97 4.75
N ALA A 198 15.52 9.93 3.80
CA ALA A 198 15.66 10.54 2.50
C ALA A 198 14.31 11.06 1.99
N TYR A 199 14.37 12.13 1.19
CA TYR A 199 13.20 12.68 0.50
C TYR A 199 13.27 12.39 -0.98
N ALA A 200 12.12 12.11 -1.60
CA ALA A 200 12.03 11.89 -3.04
C ALA A 200 10.69 12.37 -3.60
N LEU A 201 10.69 12.73 -4.87
CA LEU A 201 9.50 13.15 -5.60
C LEU A 201 9.11 12.11 -6.63
N ARG A 202 7.81 11.93 -6.83
CA ARG A 202 7.23 11.27 -8.00
C ARG A 202 5.95 11.98 -8.43
N ALA A 203 5.52 11.75 -9.66
CA ALA A 203 4.27 12.28 -10.18
C ALA A 203 3.40 11.15 -10.73
N SER A 204 2.10 11.39 -10.71
CA SER A 204 1.11 10.53 -11.37
C SER A 204 0.24 11.39 -12.29
N VAL A 205 -0.11 10.84 -13.43
CA VAL A 205 -1.14 11.38 -14.33
C VAL A 205 -2.16 10.31 -14.61
N GLY A 206 -3.42 10.71 -14.74
CA GLY A 206 -4.49 9.76 -14.97
C GLY A 206 -5.64 10.35 -15.77
N ALA A 207 -6.48 9.44 -16.26
CA ALA A 207 -7.71 9.73 -16.97
C ALA A 207 -8.84 8.85 -16.46
N SER A 208 -10.05 9.39 -16.46
CA SER A 208 -11.29 8.67 -16.17
C SER A 208 -12.30 8.97 -17.28
N TYR A 209 -12.86 7.93 -17.84
CA TYR A 209 -13.82 8.03 -18.94
C TYR A 209 -15.11 7.30 -18.62
N GLN A 210 -16.23 8.02 -18.66
CA GLN A 210 -17.58 7.46 -18.50
C GLN A 210 -18.04 6.87 -19.84
N LEU A 211 -17.89 5.55 -20.00
CA LEU A 211 -18.23 4.83 -21.23
C LEU A 211 -19.75 4.78 -21.43
N THR A 212 -20.50 4.45 -20.37
CA THR A 212 -21.96 4.51 -20.29
C THR A 212 -22.36 5.13 -18.95
N GLU A 213 -23.66 5.32 -18.69
CA GLU A 213 -24.15 5.84 -17.42
C GLU A 213 -23.71 4.98 -16.22
N ASN A 214 -23.49 3.68 -16.43
CA ASN A 214 -23.16 2.71 -15.40
C ASN A 214 -21.75 2.10 -15.54
N THR A 215 -20.97 2.49 -16.55
CA THR A 215 -19.64 1.90 -16.79
C THR A 215 -18.60 2.99 -16.92
N SER A 216 -17.57 2.93 -16.08
CA SER A 216 -16.42 3.81 -16.12
C SER A 216 -15.13 3.05 -16.41
N LEU A 217 -14.22 3.70 -17.10
CA LEU A 217 -12.86 3.25 -17.38
C LEU A 217 -11.88 4.21 -16.67
N GLY A 218 -10.78 3.69 -16.19
CA GLY A 218 -9.72 4.47 -15.58
C GLY A 218 -8.35 4.06 -16.10
N PHE A 219 -7.45 5.01 -16.17
CA PHE A 219 -6.05 4.83 -16.51
C PHE A 219 -5.20 5.74 -15.62
N TYR A 220 -4.03 5.25 -15.20
CA TYR A 220 -2.99 6.11 -14.65
C TYR A 220 -1.60 5.59 -15.03
N TYR A 221 -0.66 6.52 -15.04
CA TYR A 221 0.78 6.29 -15.03
C TYR A 221 1.39 7.03 -13.87
N GLN A 222 2.26 6.38 -13.10
CA GLN A 222 2.98 6.96 -11.97
C GLN A 222 4.47 6.70 -12.15
N THR A 223 5.26 7.77 -12.06
CA THR A 223 6.72 7.67 -12.21
C THR A 223 7.35 6.99 -11.00
N ARG A 224 8.52 6.44 -11.18
CA ARG A 224 9.34 5.94 -10.08
C ARG A 224 9.67 7.05 -9.08
N GLN A 225 9.97 6.66 -7.84
CA GLN A 225 10.39 7.56 -6.76
C GLN A 225 11.71 7.08 -6.20
N ARG A 226 12.79 7.86 -6.42
CA ARG A 226 14.16 7.49 -6.07
C ARG A 226 14.59 8.16 -4.78
N PHE A 227 14.88 7.36 -3.77
CA PHE A 227 15.44 7.77 -2.49
C PHE A 227 16.95 7.50 -2.49
N ARG A 228 17.72 8.41 -1.93
CA ARG A 228 19.15 8.24 -1.67
C ARG A 228 19.38 8.33 -0.17
N PHE A 229 19.56 7.18 0.46
CA PHE A 229 19.90 7.08 1.87
C PHE A 229 21.43 7.18 1.99
N LYS A 230 21.91 8.27 2.59
CA LYS A 230 23.32 8.56 2.68
C LYS A 230 23.96 7.78 3.82
N ASP A 231 25.17 7.29 3.56
CA ASP A 231 26.02 6.63 4.55
C ASP A 231 25.35 5.45 5.27
N GLU A 232 24.41 4.75 4.56
CA GLU A 232 23.54 3.71 5.13
C GLU A 232 24.28 2.42 5.42
N VAL A 233 25.27 2.03 4.60
CA VAL A 233 25.88 0.71 4.66
C VAL A 233 27.38 0.81 4.89
N ILE A 234 27.88 0.10 5.91
CA ILE A 234 29.30 -0.22 6.09
C ILE A 234 29.47 -1.72 5.84
N LEU A 235 30.10 -2.07 4.72
CA LEU A 235 30.41 -3.46 4.42
C LEU A 235 31.68 -3.89 5.15
N PHE A 236 31.63 -5.07 5.76
CA PHE A 236 32.63 -5.75 6.57
C PHE A 236 34.07 -5.27 6.37
N ASN A 237 34.72 -4.85 7.48
CA ASN A 237 36.12 -4.40 7.52
C ASN A 237 36.47 -3.22 6.60
N GLN A 238 35.50 -2.52 6.06
CA GLN A 238 35.69 -1.29 5.34
C GLN A 238 35.52 -0.10 6.30
N SER A 239 36.35 0.92 6.12
CA SER A 239 36.23 2.20 6.86
C SER A 239 35.35 3.21 6.09
N VAL A 240 34.70 2.76 5.02
CA VAL A 240 33.93 3.61 4.12
C VAL A 240 32.47 3.19 4.16
N SER A 241 31.62 4.15 4.42
CA SER A 241 30.17 4.01 4.28
C SER A 241 29.76 4.15 2.81
N HIS A 242 28.65 3.50 2.46
CA HIS A 242 28.05 3.57 1.12
C HIS A 242 26.64 4.10 1.21
N ASP A 243 26.25 4.91 0.24
CA ASP A 243 24.86 5.32 0.04
C ASP A 243 24.05 4.14 -0.50
N VAL A 244 22.79 4.05 -0.10
CA VAL A 244 21.82 3.11 -0.69
C VAL A 244 20.82 3.88 -1.52
N HIS A 245 20.69 3.50 -2.80
CA HIS A 245 19.66 4.02 -3.68
C HIS A 245 18.50 3.01 -3.71
N LEU A 246 17.32 3.46 -3.30
CA LEU A 246 16.11 2.66 -3.30
C LEU A 246 15.02 3.39 -4.08
N ALA A 247 14.36 2.70 -5.00
CA ALA A 247 13.28 3.31 -5.76
C ALA A 247 11.98 2.52 -5.65
N LEU A 248 10.85 3.24 -5.50
CA LEU A 248 9.56 2.69 -5.85
C LEU A 248 9.45 2.65 -7.38
N PRO A 249 8.83 1.60 -7.97
CA PRO A 249 8.82 1.39 -9.41
C PRO A 249 7.91 2.38 -10.15
N ASP A 250 8.16 2.56 -11.44
CA ASP A 250 7.15 3.08 -12.35
C ASP A 250 5.95 2.14 -12.35
N GLN A 251 4.75 2.70 -12.44
CA GLN A 251 3.51 1.94 -12.41
C GLN A 251 2.56 2.39 -13.52
N ILE A 252 1.90 1.41 -14.14
CA ILE A 252 0.80 1.63 -15.08
C ILE A 252 -0.41 0.88 -14.52
N GLY A 253 -1.58 1.51 -14.53
CA GLY A 253 -2.82 0.87 -14.11
C GLY A 253 -3.97 1.14 -15.06
N LEU A 254 -4.76 0.11 -15.27
CA LEU A 254 -6.03 0.14 -16.01
C LEU A 254 -7.14 -0.35 -15.09
N GLY A 255 -8.27 0.31 -15.13
CA GLY A 255 -9.44 -0.07 -14.32
C GLY A 255 -10.74 0.00 -15.11
N ILE A 256 -11.66 -0.86 -14.76
CA ILE A 256 -13.05 -0.83 -15.19
C ILE A 256 -13.98 -1.00 -14.01
N ALA A 257 -15.08 -0.28 -14.00
CA ALA A 257 -16.12 -0.43 -13.00
C ALA A 257 -17.51 -0.37 -13.66
N ASN A 258 -18.41 -1.22 -13.19
CA ASN A 258 -19.79 -1.30 -13.68
C ASN A 258 -20.79 -1.42 -12.54
N SER A 259 -21.84 -0.62 -12.56
CA SER A 259 -22.93 -0.60 -11.58
C SER A 259 -24.31 -0.83 -12.19
N SER A 260 -24.41 -1.51 -13.34
CA SER A 260 -25.69 -1.74 -14.03
C SER A 260 -26.54 -2.85 -13.39
N LEU A 261 -25.95 -3.71 -12.58
CA LEU A 261 -26.63 -4.87 -12.02
C LEU A 261 -27.44 -4.55 -10.77
N MET A 262 -28.52 -5.33 -10.53
CA MET A 262 -29.39 -5.22 -9.34
C MET A 262 -29.94 -3.78 -9.14
N ASP A 263 -30.42 -3.16 -10.20
CA ASP A 263 -30.94 -1.78 -10.20
C ASP A 263 -29.92 -0.77 -9.61
N GLY A 264 -28.65 -0.92 -10.00
CA GLY A 264 -27.56 -0.06 -9.53
C GLY A 264 -27.08 -0.35 -8.10
N LYS A 265 -27.53 -1.43 -7.46
CA LYS A 265 -27.09 -1.80 -6.10
C LYS A 265 -25.77 -2.55 -6.08
N LEU A 266 -25.39 -3.20 -7.18
CA LEU A 266 -24.14 -3.97 -7.28
C LEU A 266 -23.13 -3.23 -8.16
N LEU A 267 -22.02 -2.84 -7.55
CA LEU A 267 -20.83 -2.36 -8.24
C LEU A 267 -19.84 -3.52 -8.37
N LEU A 268 -19.38 -3.76 -9.58
CA LEU A 268 -18.25 -4.64 -9.89
C LEU A 268 -17.10 -3.78 -10.41
N ALA A 269 -15.89 -4.03 -9.93
CA ALA A 269 -14.68 -3.34 -10.36
C ALA A 269 -13.52 -4.31 -10.57
N ALA A 270 -12.69 -4.02 -11.57
CA ALA A 270 -11.46 -4.75 -11.82
C ALA A 270 -10.35 -3.77 -12.21
N ASP A 271 -9.19 -3.94 -11.58
CA ASP A 271 -7.99 -3.17 -11.85
C ASP A 271 -6.84 -4.11 -12.25
N LEU A 272 -6.08 -3.72 -13.24
CA LEU A 272 -4.86 -4.39 -13.68
C LEU A 272 -3.70 -3.41 -13.58
N LEU A 273 -2.68 -3.78 -12.79
CA LEU A 273 -1.49 -2.97 -12.55
C LEU A 273 -0.26 -3.67 -13.08
N TYR A 274 0.68 -2.90 -13.59
CA TYR A 274 2.02 -3.33 -13.98
C TYR A 274 3.07 -2.50 -13.26
N LEU A 275 3.89 -3.16 -12.44
CA LEU A 275 4.96 -2.56 -11.66
C LEU A 275 6.30 -2.89 -12.30
N GLN A 276 7.08 -1.87 -12.66
CA GLN A 276 8.35 -2.00 -13.39
C GLN A 276 9.54 -2.05 -12.42
N TRP A 277 9.63 -3.11 -11.63
CA TRP A 277 10.68 -3.28 -10.62
C TRP A 277 12.09 -3.33 -11.22
N ARG A 278 12.25 -3.80 -12.46
CA ARG A 278 13.56 -3.83 -13.14
C ARG A 278 14.13 -2.44 -13.46
N SER A 279 13.38 -1.37 -13.27
CA SER A 279 13.83 0.02 -13.37
C SER A 279 13.97 0.70 -12.00
N ALA A 280 13.72 0.00 -10.90
CA ALA A 280 13.74 0.53 -9.55
C ALA A 280 15.07 0.20 -8.86
N ASP A 281 15.83 1.21 -8.50
CA ASP A 281 17.11 1.07 -7.82
C ASP A 281 16.99 0.19 -6.58
N LEU A 282 17.97 -0.63 -6.27
CA LEU A 282 18.02 -1.73 -5.31
C LEU A 282 17.11 -2.90 -5.73
N PHE A 283 15.83 -2.66 -5.95
CA PHE A 283 14.87 -3.71 -6.26
C PHE A 283 15.11 -4.34 -7.64
N GLN A 284 15.71 -3.63 -8.60
CA GLN A 284 16.10 -4.17 -9.90
C GLN A 284 17.01 -5.40 -9.82
N ASP A 285 17.81 -5.50 -8.72
CA ASP A 285 18.76 -6.59 -8.51
C ASP A 285 18.14 -7.80 -7.81
N ILE A 286 16.96 -7.63 -7.18
CA ILE A 286 16.31 -8.66 -6.40
C ILE A 286 14.89 -8.99 -6.86
N TYR A 287 14.28 -8.14 -7.69
CA TYR A 287 12.91 -8.31 -8.20
C TYR A 287 12.87 -8.30 -9.73
N ARG A 288 11.84 -8.93 -10.27
CA ARG A 288 11.38 -8.82 -11.66
C ARG A 288 10.08 -8.01 -11.72
N ASN A 289 9.74 -7.50 -12.91
CA ASN A 289 8.48 -6.81 -13.12
C ASN A 289 7.30 -7.68 -12.68
N GLN A 290 6.22 -7.04 -12.22
CA GLN A 290 5.12 -7.69 -11.54
C GLN A 290 3.78 -7.23 -12.11
N TRP A 291 2.89 -8.17 -12.40
CA TRP A 291 1.48 -7.92 -12.66
C TRP A 291 0.66 -8.10 -11.39
N VAL A 292 -0.34 -7.23 -11.20
CA VAL A 292 -1.31 -7.33 -10.11
C VAL A 292 -2.71 -7.18 -10.69
N LEU A 293 -3.56 -8.16 -10.42
CA LEU A 293 -4.99 -8.14 -10.73
C LEU A 293 -5.77 -7.93 -9.45
N GLN A 294 -6.65 -6.93 -9.41
CA GLN A 294 -7.56 -6.68 -8.30
C GLN A 294 -9.00 -6.79 -8.80
N LEU A 295 -9.82 -7.51 -8.05
CA LEU A 295 -11.25 -7.69 -8.31
C LEU A 295 -12.02 -7.27 -7.06
N GLY A 296 -12.99 -6.39 -7.23
CA GLY A 296 -13.78 -5.85 -6.13
C GLY A 296 -15.26 -5.84 -6.44
N THR A 297 -16.06 -6.03 -5.40
CA THR A 297 -17.51 -5.88 -5.46
C THR A 297 -18.02 -5.10 -4.26
N GLN A 298 -19.02 -4.25 -4.49
CA GLN A 298 -19.75 -3.56 -3.45
C GLN A 298 -21.25 -3.75 -3.67
N TYR A 299 -21.93 -4.26 -2.65
CA TYR A 299 -23.37 -4.39 -2.64
C TYR A 299 -24.01 -3.39 -1.69
N ARG A 300 -24.93 -2.56 -2.20
CA ARG A 300 -25.72 -1.61 -1.42
C ARG A 300 -26.89 -2.35 -0.79
N LEU A 301 -26.74 -2.77 0.48
CA LEU A 301 -27.77 -3.50 1.22
C LEU A 301 -29.02 -2.63 1.42
N ASN A 302 -28.82 -1.34 1.75
CA ASN A 302 -29.86 -0.33 1.87
C ASN A 302 -29.27 1.07 1.59
N SER A 303 -30.01 2.15 1.86
CA SER A 303 -29.57 3.52 1.63
C SER A 303 -28.33 3.94 2.44
N ARG A 304 -28.01 3.23 3.52
CA ARG A 304 -26.91 3.56 4.43
C ARG A 304 -25.78 2.53 4.43
N VAL A 305 -26.08 1.24 4.23
CA VAL A 305 -25.11 0.16 4.42
C VAL A 305 -24.64 -0.39 3.10
N ARG A 306 -23.33 -0.46 2.94
CA ARG A 306 -22.62 -1.07 1.82
C ARG A 306 -21.73 -2.21 2.32
N LEU A 307 -21.80 -3.35 1.68
CA LEU A 307 -20.96 -4.51 1.93
C LEU A 307 -19.97 -4.63 0.78
N ARG A 308 -18.72 -4.96 1.10
CA ARG A 308 -17.65 -5.07 0.12
C ARG A 308 -16.91 -6.39 0.26
N LEU A 309 -16.51 -6.95 -0.88
CA LEU A 309 -15.61 -8.10 -0.95
C LEU A 309 -14.60 -7.85 -2.04
N GLY A 310 -13.41 -8.36 -1.86
CA GLY A 310 -12.35 -8.23 -2.84
C GLY A 310 -11.37 -9.40 -2.84
N TYR A 311 -10.78 -9.61 -4.00
CA TYR A 311 -9.71 -10.55 -4.24
C TYR A 311 -8.61 -9.89 -5.05
N ALA A 312 -7.36 -10.09 -4.67
CA ALA A 312 -6.22 -9.68 -5.49
C ALA A 312 -5.27 -10.84 -5.71
N TYR A 313 -4.76 -10.92 -6.94
CA TYR A 313 -3.65 -11.76 -7.32
C TYR A 313 -2.47 -10.88 -7.72
N ALA A 314 -1.32 -11.10 -7.08
CA ALA A 314 -0.08 -10.44 -7.44
C ALA A 314 0.96 -11.49 -7.82
N GLU A 315 1.61 -11.33 -8.97
CA GLU A 315 2.75 -12.19 -9.30
C GLU A 315 3.83 -12.06 -8.25
N ASN A 316 4.54 -13.15 -8.00
CA ASN A 316 5.71 -13.12 -7.13
C ASN A 316 6.86 -12.36 -7.83
N PRO A 317 7.30 -11.21 -7.31
CA PRO A 317 8.33 -10.40 -7.98
C PRO A 317 9.75 -10.92 -7.77
N ILE A 318 9.98 -11.86 -6.88
CA ILE A 318 11.32 -12.36 -6.56
C ILE A 318 12.05 -12.83 -7.83
N ASP A 319 13.23 -12.26 -8.08
CA ASP A 319 14.08 -12.74 -9.18
C ASP A 319 14.87 -13.98 -8.74
N PRO A 320 14.67 -15.14 -9.42
CA PRO A 320 15.45 -16.34 -9.14
C PRO A 320 16.93 -16.18 -9.49
N ASN A 321 17.25 -15.25 -10.41
CA ASN A 321 18.60 -15.08 -11.00
C ASN A 321 19.26 -13.78 -10.50
N THR A 322 19.51 -13.67 -9.20
CA THR A 322 20.24 -12.52 -8.64
C THR A 322 21.73 -12.60 -8.95
N GLY A 323 22.38 -11.43 -9.10
CA GLY A 323 23.83 -11.31 -9.14
C GLY A 323 24.48 -11.45 -7.75
N SER A 324 25.76 -11.06 -7.68
CA SER A 324 26.55 -10.99 -6.44
C SER A 324 26.68 -9.56 -5.88
N SER A 325 25.94 -8.61 -6.44
CA SER A 325 25.92 -7.20 -6.03
C SER A 325 24.46 -6.73 -5.86
N VAL A 326 24.27 -5.71 -5.05
CA VAL A 326 23.01 -4.99 -4.87
C VAL A 326 23.30 -3.52 -4.89
N ASP A 327 22.53 -2.74 -5.66
CA ASP A 327 22.74 -1.31 -5.89
C ASP A 327 24.18 -0.97 -6.36
N GLY A 328 24.74 -1.86 -7.20
CA GLY A 328 26.12 -1.73 -7.68
C GLY A 328 27.21 -2.05 -6.64
N ILE A 329 26.84 -2.36 -5.40
CA ILE A 329 27.76 -2.69 -4.31
C ILE A 329 27.95 -4.21 -4.27
N PRO A 330 29.20 -4.73 -4.44
CA PRO A 330 29.47 -6.16 -4.29
C PRO A 330 29.17 -6.63 -2.87
N VAL A 331 28.34 -7.67 -2.75
CA VAL A 331 27.96 -8.23 -1.44
C VAL A 331 28.97 -9.31 -1.05
N PRO A 332 29.62 -9.19 0.13
CA PRO A 332 30.51 -10.24 0.64
C PRO A 332 29.76 -11.57 0.79
N GLY A 333 30.32 -12.64 0.25
CA GLY A 333 29.65 -13.94 0.18
C GLY A 333 28.90 -14.21 -1.12
N GLY A 334 28.82 -13.23 -2.02
CA GLY A 334 28.28 -13.38 -3.37
C GLY A 334 26.80 -13.78 -3.40
N ILE A 335 26.39 -14.57 -4.38
CA ILE A 335 24.99 -14.94 -4.61
C ILE A 335 24.28 -15.51 -3.35
N PRO A 336 24.86 -16.41 -2.56
CA PRO A 336 24.20 -16.91 -1.33
C PRO A 336 23.85 -15.80 -0.34
N ALA A 337 24.74 -14.82 -0.17
CA ALA A 337 24.49 -13.68 0.70
C ALA A 337 23.41 -12.74 0.12
N VAL A 338 23.40 -12.50 -1.19
CA VAL A 338 22.34 -11.74 -1.86
C VAL A 338 20.99 -12.45 -1.71
N LYS A 339 20.93 -13.78 -1.79
CA LYS A 339 19.70 -14.56 -1.54
C LYS A 339 19.19 -14.40 -0.10
N TYR A 340 20.08 -14.38 0.88
CA TYR A 340 19.74 -14.10 2.25
C TYR A 340 19.20 -12.67 2.43
N LEU A 341 19.83 -11.67 1.77
CA LEU A 341 19.33 -10.30 1.78
C LEU A 341 17.99 -10.14 1.04
N GLN A 342 17.84 -10.82 -0.11
CA GLN A 342 16.58 -10.86 -0.86
C GLN A 342 15.42 -11.38 0.00
N ALA A 343 15.71 -12.35 0.89
CA ALA A 343 14.72 -12.89 1.83
C ALA A 343 14.15 -11.82 2.76
N GLN A 344 14.91 -10.79 3.13
CA GLN A 344 14.44 -9.72 4.02
C GLN A 344 13.34 -8.85 3.39
N PHE A 345 13.19 -8.91 2.06
CA PHE A 345 12.16 -8.21 1.29
C PHE A 345 11.19 -9.17 0.59
N ALA A 346 11.00 -10.39 1.10
CA ALA A 346 10.18 -11.41 0.45
C ALA A 346 8.70 -11.08 0.46
N VAL A 347 8.21 -10.43 -0.60
CA VAL A 347 6.79 -10.16 -0.87
C VAL A 347 6.26 -11.24 -1.82
N ILE A 348 6.11 -12.46 -1.29
CA ILE A 348 5.82 -13.66 -2.08
C ILE A 348 4.33 -14.07 -2.10
N ASN A 349 3.48 -13.39 -1.32
CA ASN A 349 2.07 -13.73 -1.20
C ASN A 349 1.28 -13.29 -2.43
N GLN A 350 0.88 -14.26 -3.22
CA GLN A 350 0.17 -14.01 -4.48
C GLN A 350 -1.32 -13.77 -4.29
N ASN A 351 -1.94 -14.45 -3.32
CA ASN A 351 -3.40 -14.43 -3.13
C ASN A 351 -3.79 -13.64 -1.90
N ARG A 352 -4.73 -12.72 -2.06
CA ARG A 352 -5.22 -11.81 -1.02
C ARG A 352 -6.73 -11.74 -1.06
N LEU A 353 -7.34 -11.76 0.11
CA LEU A 353 -8.79 -11.65 0.29
C LEU A 353 -9.10 -10.48 1.20
N THR A 354 -10.16 -9.75 0.89
CA THR A 354 -10.61 -8.61 1.69
C THR A 354 -12.12 -8.59 1.83
N ALA A 355 -12.57 -8.00 2.92
CA ALA A 355 -13.97 -7.68 3.16
C ALA A 355 -14.08 -6.30 3.80
N GLY A 356 -15.20 -5.63 3.60
CA GLY A 356 -15.43 -4.31 4.19
C GLY A 356 -16.90 -3.99 4.37
N VAL A 357 -17.15 -3.02 5.22
CA VAL A 357 -18.47 -2.44 5.44
C VAL A 357 -18.38 -0.92 5.44
N GLY A 358 -19.30 -0.27 4.74
CA GLY A 358 -19.47 1.18 4.77
C GLY A 358 -20.84 1.54 5.33
N ILE A 359 -20.89 2.55 6.19
CA ILE A 359 -22.14 3.07 6.77
C ILE A 359 -22.18 4.58 6.52
N SER A 360 -23.11 5.01 5.66
CA SER A 360 -23.33 6.42 5.38
C SER A 360 -24.15 7.09 6.46
N ASP A 361 -23.83 8.36 6.71
CA ASP A 361 -24.56 9.21 7.66
C ASP A 361 -24.74 8.57 9.04
N VAL A 362 -23.65 8.01 9.62
CA VAL A 362 -23.63 7.56 11.04
C VAL A 362 -23.97 8.73 11.97
N LEU A 363 -23.51 9.92 11.61
CA LEU A 363 -24.00 11.25 11.99
C LEU A 363 -24.26 12.03 10.69
N PRO A 364 -25.10 13.08 10.68
CA PRO A 364 -25.33 13.87 9.48
C PRO A 364 -24.03 14.32 8.81
N GLY A 365 -23.81 13.89 7.56
CA GLY A 365 -22.61 14.19 6.78
C GLY A 365 -21.37 13.40 7.17
N LEU A 366 -21.44 12.44 8.09
CA LEU A 366 -20.32 11.59 8.51
C LEU A 366 -20.54 10.15 8.06
N ASP A 367 -19.66 9.65 7.21
CA ASP A 367 -19.59 8.24 6.81
C ASP A 367 -18.52 7.49 7.62
N PHE A 368 -18.75 6.21 7.84
CA PHE A 368 -17.82 5.28 8.47
C PHE A 368 -17.55 4.10 7.54
N ASP A 369 -16.29 3.72 7.41
CA ASP A 369 -15.85 2.54 6.68
C ASP A 369 -14.94 1.68 7.57
N ALA A 370 -15.07 0.37 7.44
CA ALA A 370 -14.19 -0.60 8.07
C ALA A 370 -13.85 -1.71 7.09
N LEU A 371 -12.64 -2.22 7.22
CA LEU A 371 -12.13 -3.31 6.39
C LEU A 371 -11.33 -4.32 7.20
N ALA A 372 -11.29 -5.54 6.71
CA ALA A 372 -10.36 -6.57 7.11
C ALA A 372 -9.85 -7.31 5.86
N GLY A 373 -8.62 -7.77 5.89
CA GLY A 373 -8.06 -8.55 4.81
C GLY A 373 -6.90 -9.43 5.25
N GLY A 374 -6.46 -10.31 4.36
CA GLY A 374 -5.35 -11.20 4.61
C GLY A 374 -4.66 -11.65 3.33
N MET A 375 -3.38 -11.95 3.48
CA MET A 375 -2.54 -12.62 2.50
C MET A 375 -2.44 -14.08 2.90
N LEU A 376 -2.78 -14.99 1.99
CA LEU A 376 -2.63 -16.42 2.21
C LEU A 376 -1.15 -16.76 2.34
N GLU A 377 -0.84 -17.73 3.19
CA GLU A 377 0.54 -18.20 3.39
C GLU A 377 1.18 -18.60 2.06
N ALA A 378 2.41 -18.13 1.87
CA ALA A 378 3.27 -18.54 0.76
C ALA A 378 4.66 -18.86 1.31
N SER A 379 5.29 -19.84 0.71
CA SER A 379 6.67 -20.26 1.06
C SER A 379 7.50 -20.33 -0.20
N GLN A 380 8.76 -19.94 -0.08
CA GLN A 380 9.71 -19.97 -1.21
C GLN A 380 11.12 -20.26 -0.73
N GLN A 381 11.80 -21.12 -1.50
CA GLN A 381 13.24 -21.33 -1.38
C GLN A 381 13.98 -20.30 -2.25
N LEU A 382 14.93 -19.61 -1.65
CA LEU A 382 15.81 -18.62 -2.27
C LEU A 382 17.24 -19.17 -2.30
N GLY A 383 17.71 -19.53 -3.48
CA GLY A 383 18.97 -20.25 -3.66
C GLY A 383 18.95 -21.61 -2.96
N ASN A 384 20.10 -22.03 -2.43
CA ASN A 384 20.26 -23.38 -1.86
C ASN A 384 20.02 -23.46 -0.35
N PHE A 385 20.03 -22.30 0.35
CA PHE A 385 20.16 -22.30 1.81
C PHE A 385 19.08 -21.50 2.54
N THR A 386 18.30 -20.68 1.84
CA THR A 386 17.38 -19.73 2.46
C THR A 386 15.94 -20.09 2.09
N ASN A 387 15.10 -20.39 3.10
CA ASN A 387 13.67 -20.57 2.92
C ASN A 387 12.91 -19.50 3.66
N VAL A 388 11.86 -18.97 3.05
CA VAL A 388 10.97 -18.00 3.67
C VAL A 388 9.53 -18.47 3.61
N SER A 389 8.76 -18.17 4.65
CA SER A 389 7.31 -18.35 4.68
C SER A 389 6.68 -17.08 5.23
N VAL A 390 5.68 -16.55 4.51
CA VAL A 390 5.03 -15.29 4.82
C VAL A 390 3.52 -15.45 4.75
N GLU A 391 2.82 -14.99 5.76
CA GLU A 391 1.38 -14.73 5.79
C GLU A 391 1.11 -13.36 6.39
N GLY A 392 -0.03 -12.75 6.11
CA GLY A 392 -0.32 -11.43 6.65
C GLY A 392 -1.81 -11.14 6.77
N TYR A 393 -2.13 -10.16 7.60
CA TYR A 393 -3.49 -9.66 7.78
C TYR A 393 -3.48 -8.15 8.02
N TRP A 394 -4.62 -7.51 7.78
CA TRP A 394 -4.82 -6.11 8.13
C TRP A 394 -6.26 -5.84 8.53
N ILE A 395 -6.43 -4.84 9.38
CA ILE A 395 -7.72 -4.33 9.82
C ILE A 395 -7.64 -2.81 9.78
N GLY A 396 -8.60 -2.16 9.16
CA GLY A 396 -8.63 -0.72 9.03
C GLY A 396 -10.00 -0.11 9.28
N VAL A 397 -9.98 1.17 9.64
CA VAL A 397 -11.18 1.99 9.81
C VAL A 397 -10.94 3.38 9.24
N GLY A 398 -12.02 4.04 8.82
CA GLY A 398 -11.97 5.41 8.35
C GLY A 398 -13.28 6.15 8.53
N PHE A 399 -13.17 7.45 8.64
CA PHE A 399 -14.28 8.37 8.73
C PHE A 399 -14.16 9.43 7.64
N THR A 400 -15.27 9.72 6.96
CA THR A 400 -15.32 10.77 5.93
C THR A 400 -16.41 11.78 6.28
N TRP A 401 -16.02 13.04 6.47
CA TRP A 401 -16.93 14.17 6.63
C TRP A 401 -17.19 14.82 5.27
N ARG A 402 -18.49 15.08 5.01
CA ARG A 402 -18.98 15.82 3.84
C ARG A 402 -19.65 17.09 4.32
N PHE A 403 -19.02 18.25 4.09
CA PHE A 403 -19.42 19.50 4.73
C PHE A 403 -20.61 20.21 4.04
N ASP A 404 -20.89 19.96 2.76
CA ASP A 404 -21.84 20.77 1.97
C ASP A 404 -23.22 20.14 1.73
N ARG A 405 -23.52 18.97 2.30
CA ARG A 405 -24.85 18.35 2.17
C ARG A 405 -25.94 18.93 3.07
N GLY A 406 -25.64 19.95 3.87
CA GLY A 406 -26.58 20.54 4.85
C GLY A 406 -27.32 21.81 4.39
N ARG A 407 -27.10 22.32 3.18
CA ARG A 407 -27.69 23.59 2.72
C ARG A 407 -28.65 23.49 1.53
N CYS A 408 -29.12 22.33 1.13
CA CYS A 408 -30.23 22.23 0.18
C CYS A 408 -31.53 22.13 0.95
N GLY A 409 -32.19 23.26 1.22
CA GLY A 409 -33.57 23.27 1.72
C GLY A 409 -33.88 24.30 2.79
N VAL A 410 -33.59 25.57 2.51
CA VAL A 410 -34.40 26.69 3.06
C VAL A 410 -34.42 27.75 1.96
N ASN A 411 -35.44 27.67 1.13
CA ASN A 411 -36.19 28.78 0.55
C ASN A 411 -37.57 28.25 0.18
#